data_55f939e2f65b9b03f2936f5e0df731ef
#
_entry.id   55f939e2f65b9b03f2936f5e0df731ef
#
_cell.length_a   1.000
_cell.length_b   1.000
_cell.length_c   1.000
_cell.angle_alpha   90.00
_cell.angle_beta   90.00
_cell.angle_gamma   90.00
#
_symmetry.space_group_name_H-M   'P 1'
#
loop_
_entity.id
_entity.type
_entity.pdbx_description
1 polymer ?
#
loop_
_entity_poly.entity_id
_entity_poly.type
_entity_poly.pdbx_seq_one_letter_code
_entity_poly.pdbx_strand_id
1 'polypeptide(L)'
;MTFKLDLKNKLLLILIFLIVCFFRSPYILTEGRMMAEDGQLYFKNAFENNFLDHLLYFPPKAGYYNLIANILTEISTYFSIYKAPLIISYGSLIFTILPIILILFNDSYLFNKNFERVILCLLLFITTPNTPEIWLNSINLQIYLFISSFLILYFKNETFLNKCLSKLILLLSGLSGIYSCILTPFFFMKFYIEKKKDYFYNFMILLCCSLLQLTLIFFSKLNNLLYISKSQMINDPVNYLSIFIYNYLIKPFFGRELSYYFSDVFFTFLEKKHLIFILLFFIFSLIFFLIKSGFLNFLKNDKIFKSLIAVYLSLVFIIFVGADNSPPTGRYAVLPGLLILVLVYYLSINFTKKYIRYVLKFLVLISLVVGAYEFRPHSKYIKYLDCINCPNWKNEIYKWELNSKYDIKIWPYYKKNMLLNEKN
;
A
#
# COMPACT_ATOMS: atom_id res chain seq x y z
N MET A 1 -3.01 -20.23 28.52
CA MET A 1 -1.72 -20.37 27.81
C MET A 1 -1.29 -19.02 27.28
N THR A 2 -0.20 -18.45 27.80
CA THR A 2 0.38 -17.21 27.24
C THR A 2 1.24 -17.61 26.04
N PHE A 3 0.79 -17.29 24.84
CA PHE A 3 1.56 -17.50 23.61
C PHE A 3 2.83 -16.64 23.66
N LYS A 4 4.00 -17.28 23.78
CA LYS A 4 5.32 -16.61 23.78
C LYS A 4 5.82 -16.52 22.35
N LEU A 5 6.15 -15.32 21.90
CA LEU A 5 6.83 -15.04 20.63
C LEU A 5 8.35 -14.90 20.88
N ASP A 6 9.00 -16.05 21.11
CA ASP A 6 10.47 -16.13 21.12
C ASP A 6 11.06 -15.92 19.71
N LEU A 7 12.36 -15.82 19.59
CA LEU A 7 13.03 -15.60 18.32
C LEU A 7 12.71 -16.69 17.29
N LYS A 8 12.66 -17.97 17.74
CA LYS A 8 12.35 -19.11 16.87
C LYS A 8 10.95 -19.00 16.27
N ASN A 9 9.96 -18.63 17.07
CA ASN A 9 8.58 -18.47 16.62
C ASN A 9 8.43 -17.26 15.66
N LYS A 10 9.17 -16.17 15.89
CA LYS A 10 9.18 -15.02 14.97
C LYS A 10 9.76 -15.41 13.61
N LEU A 11 10.90 -16.11 13.58
CA LEU A 11 11.52 -16.59 12.36
C LEU A 11 10.63 -17.60 11.62
N LEU A 12 9.97 -18.50 12.35
CA LEU A 12 8.99 -19.44 11.78
C LEU A 12 7.82 -18.71 11.11
N LEU A 13 7.28 -17.66 11.75
CA LEU A 13 6.22 -16.86 11.16
C LEU A 13 6.68 -16.15 9.89
N ILE A 14 7.88 -15.56 9.88
CA ILE A 14 8.45 -14.95 8.66
C ILE A 14 8.57 -15.99 7.54
N LEU A 15 9.07 -17.19 7.85
CA LEU A 15 9.17 -18.28 6.88
C LEU A 15 7.78 -18.68 6.33
N ILE A 16 6.76 -18.77 7.19
CA ILE A 16 5.39 -19.03 6.75
C ILE A 16 4.90 -17.94 5.80
N PHE A 17 5.13 -16.66 6.11
CA PHE A 17 4.77 -15.56 5.20
C PHE A 17 5.50 -15.64 3.86
N LEU A 18 6.79 -15.99 3.85
CA LEU A 18 7.56 -16.21 2.62
C LEU A 18 6.98 -17.36 1.78
N ILE A 19 6.64 -18.47 2.42
CA ILE A 19 6.00 -19.62 1.77
C ILE A 19 4.64 -19.20 1.18
N VAL A 20 3.84 -18.47 1.93
CA VAL A 20 2.54 -17.95 1.46
C VAL A 20 2.71 -16.99 0.29
N CYS A 21 3.75 -16.14 0.29
CA CYS A 21 4.11 -15.30 -0.85
C CYS A 21 4.42 -16.13 -2.10
N PHE A 22 5.23 -17.18 -1.94
CA PHE A 22 5.58 -18.07 -3.03
C PHE A 22 4.35 -18.74 -3.64
N PHE A 23 3.49 -19.32 -2.80
CA PHE A 23 2.29 -20.01 -3.27
C PHE A 23 1.22 -19.08 -3.84
N ARG A 24 1.23 -17.79 -3.51
CA ARG A 24 0.28 -16.83 -4.09
C ARG A 24 0.46 -16.69 -5.60
N SER A 25 1.71 -16.59 -6.07
CA SER A 25 2.04 -16.49 -7.49
C SER A 25 3.43 -17.07 -7.75
N PRO A 26 3.55 -18.40 -7.85
CA PRO A 26 4.83 -19.08 -8.06
C PRO A 26 5.56 -18.56 -9.30
N TYR A 27 4.83 -18.32 -10.38
CA TYR A 27 5.40 -17.89 -11.67
C TYR A 27 6.24 -16.61 -11.55
N ILE A 28 5.80 -15.62 -10.76
CA ILE A 28 6.55 -14.37 -10.58
C ILE A 28 7.91 -14.63 -9.92
N LEU A 29 8.00 -15.60 -9.01
CA LEU A 29 9.21 -15.93 -8.28
C LEU A 29 10.07 -17.02 -8.96
N THR A 30 9.56 -17.71 -9.98
CA THR A 30 10.33 -18.73 -10.74
C THR A 30 10.76 -18.25 -12.11
N GLU A 31 9.88 -17.58 -12.85
CA GLU A 31 10.15 -17.10 -14.20
C GLU A 31 10.38 -15.57 -14.26
N GLY A 32 9.79 -14.83 -13.34
CA GLY A 32 9.80 -13.36 -13.33
C GLY A 32 8.85 -12.77 -14.37
N ARG A 33 8.38 -11.54 -14.09
CA ARG A 33 7.60 -10.75 -15.05
C ARG A 33 8.00 -9.30 -14.98
N MET A 34 8.34 -8.74 -16.13
CA MET A 34 8.53 -7.31 -16.23
C MET A 34 7.16 -6.61 -16.26
N MET A 35 6.89 -5.82 -15.25
CA MET A 35 5.59 -5.18 -15.05
C MET A 35 5.58 -3.77 -15.63
N ALA A 36 4.64 -3.46 -16.51
CA ALA A 36 4.27 -2.09 -16.91
C ALA A 36 5.41 -1.04 -16.81
N GLU A 37 5.24 -0.07 -15.92
CA GLU A 37 6.21 1.01 -15.71
C GLU A 37 7.55 0.52 -15.15
N ASP A 38 7.63 -0.63 -14.43
CA ASP A 38 8.91 -1.25 -14.02
C ASP A 38 9.80 -1.49 -15.25
N GLY A 39 9.20 -2.00 -16.34
CA GLY A 39 9.91 -2.21 -17.60
C GLY A 39 10.08 -0.94 -18.40
N GLN A 40 8.96 -0.27 -18.75
CA GLN A 40 8.95 0.83 -19.72
C GLN A 40 9.70 2.07 -19.25
N LEU A 41 9.73 2.34 -17.95
CA LEU A 41 10.31 3.55 -17.40
C LEU A 41 11.62 3.24 -16.66
N TYR A 42 11.57 2.42 -15.64
CA TYR A 42 12.68 2.25 -14.71
C TYR A 42 13.76 1.31 -15.28
N PHE A 43 13.41 0.08 -15.68
CA PHE A 43 14.38 -0.86 -16.22
C PHE A 43 14.97 -0.38 -17.55
N LYS A 44 14.14 0.17 -18.45
CA LYS A 44 14.63 0.76 -19.70
C LYS A 44 15.65 1.86 -19.41
N ASN A 45 15.34 2.77 -18.49
CA ASN A 45 16.27 3.86 -18.14
C ASN A 45 17.56 3.33 -17.50
N ALA A 46 17.49 2.30 -16.64
CA ALA A 46 18.67 1.64 -16.04
C ALA A 46 19.55 0.95 -17.09
N PHE A 47 18.90 0.34 -18.07
CA PHE A 47 19.62 -0.40 -19.12
C PHE A 47 20.33 0.53 -20.12
N GLU A 48 19.71 1.66 -20.47
CA GLU A 48 20.20 2.57 -21.51
C GLU A 48 21.16 3.67 -20.98
N ASN A 49 21.12 3.97 -19.66
CA ASN A 49 21.91 5.06 -19.08
C ASN A 49 22.98 4.56 -18.09
N ASN A 50 23.81 5.47 -17.61
CA ASN A 50 24.77 5.17 -16.56
C ASN A 50 24.14 5.16 -15.18
N PHE A 51 24.84 4.60 -14.19
CA PHE A 51 24.39 4.40 -12.82
C PHE A 51 23.85 5.70 -12.16
N LEU A 52 24.57 6.83 -12.28
CA LEU A 52 24.19 8.06 -11.61
C LEU A 52 22.96 8.69 -12.24
N ASP A 53 22.88 8.70 -13.57
CA ASP A 53 21.74 9.24 -14.31
C ASP A 53 20.48 8.44 -14.01
N HIS A 54 20.60 7.09 -13.92
CA HIS A 54 19.48 6.26 -13.55
C HIS A 54 19.10 6.41 -12.07
N LEU A 55 20.06 6.44 -11.16
CA LEU A 55 19.78 6.58 -9.73
C LEU A 55 19.00 7.88 -9.44
N LEU A 56 19.27 8.95 -10.17
CA LEU A 56 18.57 10.24 -10.05
C LEU A 56 17.35 10.36 -10.96
N TYR A 57 17.04 9.33 -11.74
CA TYR A 57 15.90 9.35 -12.65
C TYR A 57 14.58 9.48 -11.91
N PHE A 58 13.74 10.37 -12.39
CA PHE A 58 12.32 10.39 -12.03
C PHE A 58 11.46 10.53 -13.29
N PRO A 59 10.36 9.79 -13.43
CA PRO A 59 9.47 9.92 -14.57
C PRO A 59 8.65 11.21 -14.44
N PRO A 60 8.85 12.23 -15.33
CA PRO A 60 8.19 13.53 -15.17
C PRO A 60 6.66 13.44 -15.20
N LYS A 61 6.11 12.47 -15.96
CA LYS A 61 4.67 12.22 -16.03
C LYS A 61 4.07 11.74 -14.71
N ALA A 62 4.83 11.00 -13.91
CA ALA A 62 4.42 10.58 -12.57
C ALA A 62 4.61 11.70 -11.53
N GLY A 63 5.55 12.61 -11.77
CA GLY A 63 5.79 13.79 -10.95
C GLY A 63 6.43 13.52 -9.59
N TYR A 64 6.87 12.29 -9.30
CA TYR A 64 7.53 11.96 -8.06
C TYR A 64 8.74 11.04 -8.29
N TYR A 65 9.69 11.11 -7.36
CA TYR A 65 10.87 10.27 -7.33
C TYR A 65 10.58 8.93 -6.63
N ASN A 66 11.16 7.83 -7.14
CA ASN A 66 11.01 6.50 -6.54
C ASN A 66 12.37 5.79 -6.45
N LEU A 67 13.08 6.06 -5.35
CA LEU A 67 14.43 5.54 -5.11
C LEU A 67 14.50 4.02 -5.16
N ILE A 68 13.54 3.31 -4.55
CA ILE A 68 13.57 1.84 -4.49
C ILE A 68 13.37 1.24 -5.88
N ALA A 69 12.51 1.84 -6.73
CA ALA A 69 12.35 1.38 -8.10
C ALA A 69 13.67 1.56 -8.88
N ASN A 70 14.34 2.71 -8.73
CA ASN A 70 15.64 2.95 -9.35
C ASN A 70 16.70 1.96 -8.86
N ILE A 71 16.82 1.74 -7.54
CA ILE A 71 17.80 0.81 -6.98
C ILE A 71 17.57 -0.63 -7.48
N LEU A 72 16.34 -1.12 -7.43
CA LEU A 72 16.04 -2.51 -7.81
C LEU A 72 16.23 -2.77 -9.31
N THR A 73 15.83 -1.81 -10.15
CA THR A 73 16.04 -1.91 -11.59
C THR A 73 17.52 -1.76 -11.95
N GLU A 74 18.27 -0.88 -11.29
CA GLU A 74 19.71 -0.78 -11.46
C GLU A 74 20.43 -2.10 -11.08
N ILE A 75 20.15 -2.63 -9.88
CA ILE A 75 20.72 -3.91 -9.46
C ILE A 75 20.42 -5.01 -10.49
N SER A 76 19.24 -5.00 -11.10
CA SER A 76 18.87 -6.01 -12.07
C SER A 76 19.70 -5.96 -13.36
N THR A 77 20.29 -4.81 -13.72
CA THR A 77 21.16 -4.68 -14.91
C THR A 77 22.55 -5.30 -14.73
N TYR A 78 23.00 -5.53 -13.50
CA TYR A 78 24.28 -6.24 -13.22
C TYR A 78 24.16 -7.76 -13.38
N PHE A 79 22.97 -8.28 -13.64
CA PHE A 79 22.72 -9.68 -13.92
C PHE A 79 22.35 -9.89 -15.39
N SER A 80 22.30 -11.14 -15.84
CA SER A 80 21.78 -11.44 -17.17
C SER A 80 20.39 -10.84 -17.36
N ILE A 81 20.16 -10.18 -18.48
CA ILE A 81 18.88 -9.56 -18.85
C ILE A 81 17.70 -10.54 -18.72
N TYR A 82 17.94 -11.83 -18.98
CA TYR A 82 16.95 -12.90 -18.80
C TYR A 82 16.46 -13.04 -17.35
N LYS A 83 17.27 -12.63 -16.36
CA LYS A 83 16.97 -12.71 -14.93
C LYS A 83 16.48 -11.38 -14.33
N ALA A 84 16.50 -10.31 -15.09
CA ALA A 84 16.17 -8.98 -14.58
C ALA A 84 14.81 -8.92 -13.83
N PRO A 85 13.70 -9.48 -14.35
CA PRO A 85 12.42 -9.46 -13.61
C PRO A 85 12.45 -10.26 -12.30
N LEU A 86 13.24 -11.34 -12.25
CA LEU A 86 13.39 -12.13 -11.01
C LEU A 86 14.10 -11.33 -9.92
N ILE A 87 15.18 -10.62 -10.27
CA ILE A 87 15.92 -9.76 -9.33
C ILE A 87 14.99 -8.68 -8.76
N ILE A 88 14.20 -8.03 -9.63
CA ILE A 88 13.20 -7.02 -9.20
C ILE A 88 12.15 -7.67 -8.28
N SER A 89 11.64 -8.85 -8.62
CA SER A 89 10.63 -9.55 -7.81
C SER A 89 11.16 -9.98 -6.43
N TYR A 90 12.38 -10.52 -6.36
CA TYR A 90 13.00 -10.90 -5.07
C TYR A 90 13.35 -9.67 -4.22
N GLY A 91 13.88 -8.61 -4.84
CA GLY A 91 14.08 -7.33 -4.14
C GLY A 91 12.76 -6.77 -3.61
N SER A 92 11.69 -6.84 -4.40
CA SER A 92 10.34 -6.42 -3.99
C SER A 92 9.79 -7.26 -2.84
N LEU A 93 10.08 -8.56 -2.79
CA LEU A 93 9.66 -9.46 -1.71
C LEU A 93 10.23 -9.01 -0.35
N ILE A 94 11.49 -8.56 -0.30
CA ILE A 94 12.12 -8.06 0.93
C ILE A 94 11.31 -6.89 1.52
N PHE A 95 10.96 -5.92 0.68
CA PHE A 95 10.17 -4.76 1.14
C PHE A 95 8.71 -5.09 1.43
N THR A 96 8.13 -6.06 0.72
CA THR A 96 6.77 -6.55 0.99
C THR A 96 6.64 -7.18 2.38
N ILE A 97 7.70 -7.88 2.85
CA ILE A 97 7.72 -8.53 4.17
C ILE A 97 8.16 -7.56 5.28
N LEU A 98 8.78 -6.44 4.96
CA LEU A 98 9.30 -5.49 5.93
C LEU A 98 8.29 -5.07 7.01
N PRO A 99 7.01 -4.73 6.72
CA PRO A 99 6.02 -4.44 7.76
C PRO A 99 5.81 -5.58 8.75
N ILE A 100 5.85 -6.83 8.28
CA ILE A 100 5.71 -8.03 9.12
C ILE A 100 6.89 -8.13 10.09
N ILE A 101 8.11 -7.98 9.58
CA ILE A 101 9.34 -7.97 10.40
C ILE A 101 9.23 -6.89 11.46
N LEU A 102 8.83 -5.67 11.08
CA LEU A 102 8.69 -4.55 12.02
C LEU A 102 7.69 -4.84 13.14
N ILE A 103 6.53 -5.43 12.85
CA ILE A 103 5.54 -5.81 13.85
C ILE A 103 6.08 -6.90 14.79
N LEU A 104 6.77 -7.90 14.27
CA LEU A 104 7.25 -9.02 15.06
C LEU A 104 8.40 -8.63 16.00
N PHE A 105 9.24 -7.68 15.62
CA PHE A 105 10.45 -7.34 16.38
C PHE A 105 10.34 -6.05 17.21
N ASN A 106 9.31 -5.21 17.02
CA ASN A 106 9.18 -3.97 17.77
C ASN A 106 7.91 -3.95 18.63
N ASP A 107 7.98 -3.25 19.77
CA ASP A 107 6.82 -2.95 20.58
C ASP A 107 6.09 -1.72 20.05
N SER A 108 4.76 -1.78 20.03
CA SER A 108 3.94 -0.71 19.46
C SER A 108 2.74 -0.40 20.36
N TYR A 109 2.21 0.80 20.21
CA TYR A 109 0.93 1.20 20.81
C TYR A 109 -0.28 0.55 20.11
N LEU A 110 -0.09 -0.08 18.95
CA LEU A 110 -1.17 -0.71 18.18
C LEU A 110 -1.56 -2.09 18.71
N PHE A 111 -0.73 -2.71 19.53
CA PHE A 111 -0.97 -4.03 20.12
C PHE A 111 -0.26 -4.17 21.48
N ASN A 112 -0.83 -5.00 22.36
CA ASN A 112 -0.26 -5.25 23.68
C ASN A 112 0.16 -6.71 23.87
N LYS A 113 -0.45 -7.64 23.12
CA LYS A 113 -0.25 -9.09 23.25
C LYS A 113 0.37 -9.68 21.98
N ASN A 114 1.11 -10.78 22.14
CA ASN A 114 1.74 -11.48 21.02
C ASN A 114 0.71 -12.00 19.99
N PHE A 115 -0.45 -12.47 20.43
CA PHE A 115 -1.52 -12.87 19.53
C PHE A 115 -2.04 -11.68 18.69
N GLU A 116 -2.14 -10.52 19.29
CA GLU A 116 -2.55 -9.30 18.61
C GLU A 116 -1.55 -8.89 17.53
N ARG A 117 -0.23 -9.11 17.74
CA ARG A 117 0.80 -8.92 16.69
C ARG A 117 0.54 -9.81 15.49
N VAL A 118 0.25 -11.10 15.70
CA VAL A 118 -0.02 -12.04 14.62
C VAL A 118 -1.26 -11.63 13.81
N ILE A 119 -2.33 -11.24 14.49
CA ILE A 119 -3.55 -10.74 13.81
C ILE A 119 -3.25 -9.51 12.97
N LEU A 120 -2.47 -8.56 13.49
CA LEU A 120 -2.09 -7.37 12.72
C LEU A 120 -1.23 -7.72 11.49
N CYS A 121 -0.27 -8.67 11.63
CA CYS A 121 0.48 -9.19 10.48
C CYS A 121 -0.44 -9.77 9.41
N LEU A 122 -1.41 -10.61 9.80
CA LEU A 122 -2.36 -11.21 8.88
C LEU A 122 -3.24 -10.15 8.20
N LEU A 123 -3.73 -9.16 8.95
CA LEU A 123 -4.53 -8.06 8.40
C LEU A 123 -3.77 -7.25 7.35
N LEU A 124 -2.49 -6.98 7.56
CA LEU A 124 -1.68 -6.21 6.61
C LEU A 124 -1.27 -7.03 5.39
N PHE A 125 -1.35 -8.37 5.46
CA PHE A 125 -0.78 -9.24 4.44
C PHE A 125 -1.81 -9.97 3.58
N ILE A 126 -2.84 -10.59 4.18
CA ILE A 126 -3.76 -11.49 3.45
C ILE A 126 -5.17 -10.92 3.25
N THR A 127 -5.40 -9.66 3.53
CA THR A 127 -6.74 -9.06 3.42
C THR A 127 -7.07 -8.58 2.02
N THR A 128 -8.36 -8.36 1.76
CA THR A 128 -8.92 -7.94 0.46
C THR A 128 -8.35 -6.65 -0.13
N PRO A 129 -7.87 -5.65 0.65
CA PRO A 129 -7.19 -4.50 0.06
C PRO A 129 -5.95 -4.84 -0.77
N ASN A 130 -5.29 -5.98 -0.49
CA ASN A 130 -4.09 -6.40 -1.22
C ASN A 130 -4.44 -6.86 -2.65
N THR A 131 -4.43 -5.93 -3.59
CA THR A 131 -4.69 -6.20 -5.00
C THR A 131 -3.50 -6.86 -5.70
N PRO A 132 -3.74 -7.67 -6.76
CA PRO A 132 -2.66 -8.25 -7.56
C PRO A 132 -1.75 -7.20 -8.22
N GLU A 133 -2.27 -6.01 -8.51
CA GLU A 133 -1.53 -4.92 -9.16
C GLU A 133 -0.29 -4.46 -8.38
N ILE A 134 -0.35 -4.51 -7.03
CA ILE A 134 0.77 -4.09 -6.19
C ILE A 134 1.76 -5.22 -5.87
N TRP A 135 1.53 -6.42 -6.39
CA TRP A 135 2.23 -7.62 -5.95
C TRP A 135 3.61 -7.76 -6.59
N LEU A 136 4.65 -7.75 -5.76
CA LEU A 136 6.06 -8.01 -6.11
C LEU A 136 6.58 -7.21 -7.31
N ASN A 137 6.25 -5.93 -7.38
CA ASN A 137 6.82 -4.99 -8.35
C ASN A 137 7.43 -3.78 -7.66
N SER A 138 8.45 -3.18 -8.26
CA SER A 138 9.26 -2.14 -7.60
C SER A 138 8.51 -0.82 -7.41
N ILE A 139 7.64 -0.46 -8.34
CA ILE A 139 6.91 0.81 -8.31
C ILE A 139 5.96 0.91 -7.13
N ASN A 140 5.24 -0.18 -6.84
CA ASN A 140 4.23 -0.20 -5.80
C ASN A 140 4.80 -0.49 -4.40
N LEU A 141 6.12 -0.66 -4.25
CA LEU A 141 6.77 -0.80 -2.94
C LEU A 141 6.56 0.41 -2.03
N GLN A 142 6.29 1.58 -2.59
CA GLN A 142 5.89 2.76 -1.82
C GLN A 142 4.70 2.49 -0.86
N ILE A 143 3.83 1.51 -1.18
CA ILE A 143 2.71 1.10 -0.32
C ILE A 143 3.23 0.40 0.93
N TYR A 144 4.11 -0.60 0.79
CA TYR A 144 4.69 -1.34 1.91
C TYR A 144 5.65 -0.48 2.74
N LEU A 145 6.35 0.45 2.09
CA LEU A 145 7.19 1.45 2.75
C LEU A 145 6.36 2.47 3.55
N PHE A 146 5.20 2.90 3.02
CA PHE A 146 4.25 3.71 3.79
C PHE A 146 3.76 2.96 5.03
N ILE A 147 3.35 1.68 4.90
CA ILE A 147 2.92 0.87 6.03
C ILE A 147 4.05 0.75 7.06
N SER A 148 5.29 0.54 6.62
CA SER A 148 6.46 0.48 7.50
C SER A 148 6.67 1.80 8.27
N SER A 149 6.59 2.93 7.57
CA SER A 149 6.70 4.27 8.18
C SER A 149 5.55 4.57 9.14
N PHE A 150 4.34 4.16 8.78
CA PHE A 150 3.16 4.25 9.63
C PHE A 150 3.34 3.42 10.93
N LEU A 151 3.87 2.21 10.86
CA LEU A 151 4.16 1.39 12.04
C LEU A 151 5.20 2.05 12.95
N ILE A 152 6.29 2.62 12.38
CA ILE A 152 7.33 3.34 13.11
C ILE A 152 6.74 4.52 13.91
N LEU A 153 5.73 5.20 13.38
CA LEU A 153 5.04 6.28 14.09
C LEU A 153 4.47 5.81 15.45
N TYR A 154 4.08 4.55 15.56
CA TYR A 154 3.44 3.97 16.77
C TYR A 154 4.38 3.08 17.59
N PHE A 155 5.68 3.01 17.31
CA PHE A 155 6.63 2.27 18.15
C PHE A 155 6.78 2.93 19.51
N LYS A 156 6.91 2.08 20.56
CA LYS A 156 7.05 2.53 21.97
C LYS A 156 8.51 2.85 22.32
N ASN A 157 9.30 1.81 22.49
CA ASN A 157 10.70 1.91 22.85
C ASN A 157 11.52 1.20 21.79
N GLU A 158 12.57 1.85 21.32
CA GLU A 158 13.44 1.30 20.30
C GLU A 158 14.87 1.17 20.87
N THR A 159 15.48 0.03 20.58
CA THR A 159 16.93 -0.14 20.77
C THR A 159 17.68 0.78 19.81
N PHE A 160 18.97 1.00 20.05
CA PHE A 160 19.79 1.83 19.15
C PHE A 160 19.74 1.32 17.70
N LEU A 161 19.85 0.01 17.49
CA LEU A 161 19.78 -0.61 16.16
C LEU A 161 18.41 -0.35 15.49
N ASN A 162 17.32 -0.53 16.23
CA ASN A 162 15.98 -0.28 15.71
C ASN A 162 15.78 1.20 15.35
N LYS A 163 16.35 2.13 16.10
CA LYS A 163 16.31 3.57 15.76
C LYS A 163 17.04 3.88 14.46
N CYS A 164 18.22 3.29 14.24
CA CYS A 164 18.97 3.45 12.99
C CYS A 164 18.18 2.84 11.81
N LEU A 165 17.63 1.64 11.99
CA LEU A 165 16.80 0.99 10.97
C LEU A 165 15.53 1.80 10.68
N SER A 166 14.85 2.32 11.69
CA SER A 166 13.68 3.19 11.52
C SER A 166 14.01 4.43 10.69
N LYS A 167 15.13 5.10 10.95
CA LYS A 167 15.58 6.27 10.17
C LYS A 167 15.89 5.91 8.72
N LEU A 168 16.55 4.78 8.48
CA LEU A 168 16.82 4.28 7.14
C LEU A 168 15.50 3.97 6.38
N ILE A 169 14.56 3.30 7.03
CA ILE A 169 13.25 3.00 6.43
C ILE A 169 12.49 4.28 6.12
N LEU A 170 12.50 5.28 7.01
CA LEU A 170 11.85 6.57 6.78
C LEU A 170 12.49 7.32 5.60
N LEU A 171 13.82 7.29 5.46
CA LEU A 171 14.52 7.86 4.32
C LEU A 171 14.13 7.15 3.01
N LEU A 172 14.24 5.82 2.98
CA LEU A 172 13.87 5.04 1.80
C LEU A 172 12.41 5.25 1.42
N SER A 173 11.51 5.28 2.39
CA SER A 173 10.08 5.46 2.15
C SER A 173 9.72 6.87 1.66
N GLY A 174 10.34 7.89 2.22
CA GLY A 174 10.11 9.28 1.81
C GLY A 174 10.67 9.60 0.41
N LEU A 175 11.77 8.91 0.02
CA LEU A 175 12.34 9.01 -1.33
C LEU A 175 11.70 8.04 -2.35
N SER A 176 10.80 7.14 -1.92
CA SER A 176 10.16 6.16 -2.82
C SER A 176 8.67 6.44 -2.98
N GLY A 177 8.34 7.64 -3.41
CA GLY A 177 6.97 8.08 -3.66
C GLY A 177 6.40 8.99 -2.57
N ILE A 178 5.19 9.48 -2.80
CA ILE A 178 4.58 10.56 -2.00
C ILE A 178 3.84 10.08 -0.75
N TYR A 179 3.46 8.81 -0.67
CA TYR A 179 2.59 8.34 0.42
C TYR A 179 3.18 8.55 1.80
N SER A 180 4.47 8.22 1.99
CA SER A 180 5.11 8.37 3.30
C SER A 180 5.29 9.83 3.73
N CYS A 181 5.34 10.75 2.78
CA CYS A 181 5.41 12.19 3.04
C CYS A 181 4.17 12.71 3.78
N ILE A 182 3.02 12.04 3.61
CA ILE A 182 1.77 12.35 4.34
C ILE A 182 1.95 12.22 5.85
N LEU A 183 2.89 11.38 6.30
CA LEU A 183 3.14 11.15 7.73
C LEU A 183 3.99 12.26 8.38
N THR A 184 4.60 13.15 7.62
CA THR A 184 5.45 14.24 8.14
C THR A 184 4.80 15.05 9.27
N PRO A 185 3.56 15.58 9.14
CA PRO A 185 2.92 16.33 10.22
C PRO A 185 2.68 15.47 11.46
N PHE A 186 2.47 14.17 11.32
CA PHE A 186 2.24 13.27 12.46
C PHE A 186 3.52 12.98 13.23
N PHE A 187 4.67 12.85 12.55
CA PHE A 187 5.98 12.77 13.20
C PHE A 187 6.34 14.07 13.88
N PHE A 188 5.99 15.24 13.31
CA PHE A 188 6.12 16.52 13.97
C PHE A 188 5.28 16.60 15.24
N MET A 189 4.01 16.22 15.18
CA MET A 189 3.13 16.19 16.35
C MET A 189 3.67 15.26 17.45
N LYS A 190 4.18 14.07 17.07
CA LYS A 190 4.79 13.15 18.02
C LYS A 190 6.03 13.76 18.69
N PHE A 191 6.90 14.42 17.92
CA PHE A 191 8.03 15.15 18.46
C PHE A 191 7.57 16.28 19.41
N TYR A 192 6.59 17.08 19.01
CA TYR A 192 6.09 18.19 19.81
C TYR A 192 5.54 17.73 21.17
N ILE A 193 4.83 16.58 21.19
CA ILE A 193 4.24 16.00 22.41
C ILE A 193 5.31 15.33 23.30
N GLU A 194 6.18 14.50 22.73
CA GLU A 194 7.11 13.68 23.49
C GLU A 194 8.49 14.34 23.69
N LYS A 195 8.83 15.35 22.90
CA LYS A 195 10.07 16.15 22.94
C LYS A 195 11.37 15.33 22.90
N LYS A 196 11.33 14.11 22.32
CA LYS A 196 12.49 13.24 22.18
C LYS A 196 13.27 13.56 20.91
N LYS A 197 14.61 13.64 20.98
CA LYS A 197 15.50 13.92 19.83
C LYS A 197 15.29 12.94 18.66
N ASP A 198 15.04 11.66 18.94
CA ASP A 198 14.82 10.66 17.89
C ASP A 198 13.59 10.98 17.02
N TYR A 199 12.51 11.46 17.63
CA TYR A 199 11.31 11.87 16.87
C TYR A 199 11.55 13.14 16.06
N PHE A 200 12.41 14.03 16.54
CA PHE A 200 12.86 15.18 15.77
C PHE A 200 13.62 14.74 14.51
N TYR A 201 14.58 13.81 14.63
CA TYR A 201 15.30 13.29 13.47
C TYR A 201 14.37 12.58 12.47
N ASN A 202 13.42 11.77 12.95
CA ASN A 202 12.43 11.11 12.11
C ASN A 202 11.57 12.12 11.34
N PHE A 203 11.13 13.19 12.01
CA PHE A 203 10.42 14.30 11.39
C PHE A 203 11.28 15.00 10.33
N MET A 204 12.53 15.34 10.64
CA MET A 204 13.43 16.04 9.72
C MET A 204 13.72 15.22 8.47
N ILE A 205 13.94 13.91 8.59
CA ILE A 205 14.11 13.01 7.44
C ILE A 205 12.90 13.09 6.51
N LEU A 206 11.70 12.90 7.05
CA LEU A 206 10.48 12.96 6.23
C LEU A 206 10.20 14.36 5.70
N LEU A 207 10.53 15.42 6.43
CA LEU A 207 10.38 16.79 5.96
C LEU A 207 11.27 17.06 4.75
N CYS A 208 12.55 16.70 4.81
CA CYS A 208 13.47 16.85 3.67
C CYS A 208 12.99 16.05 2.45
N CYS A 209 12.55 14.80 2.65
CA CYS A 209 11.99 13.99 1.58
C CYS A 209 10.71 14.62 1.01
N SER A 210 9.82 15.13 1.86
CA SER A 210 8.57 15.78 1.44
C SER A 210 8.82 17.02 0.61
N LEU A 211 9.78 17.86 1.01
CA LEU A 211 10.18 19.04 0.26
C LEU A 211 10.72 18.67 -1.13
N LEU A 212 11.57 17.63 -1.20
CA LEU A 212 12.07 17.12 -2.47
C LEU A 212 10.93 16.64 -3.38
N GLN A 213 10.04 15.79 -2.86
CA GLN A 213 8.90 15.28 -3.65
C GLN A 213 7.97 16.41 -4.13
N LEU A 214 7.67 17.39 -3.27
CA LEU A 214 6.86 18.54 -3.62
C LEU A 214 7.54 19.41 -4.70
N THR A 215 8.86 19.59 -4.63
CA THR A 215 9.63 20.31 -5.65
C THR A 215 9.53 19.62 -7.00
N LEU A 216 9.63 18.29 -7.05
CA LEU A 216 9.50 17.52 -8.30
C LEU A 216 8.09 17.57 -8.88
N ILE A 217 7.06 17.48 -8.04
CA ILE A 217 5.66 17.64 -8.46
C ILE A 217 5.44 19.03 -9.04
N PHE A 218 5.93 20.06 -8.36
CA PHE A 218 5.81 21.45 -8.81
C PHE A 218 6.54 21.68 -10.13
N PHE A 219 7.76 21.18 -10.26
CA PHE A 219 8.54 21.22 -11.50
C PHE A 219 7.79 20.55 -12.66
N SER A 220 7.27 19.32 -12.44
CA SER A 220 6.52 18.59 -13.47
C SER A 220 5.23 19.31 -13.87
N LYS A 221 4.57 19.98 -12.91
CA LYS A 221 3.36 20.77 -13.15
C LYS A 221 3.67 22.02 -13.96
N LEU A 222 4.72 22.76 -13.63
CA LEU A 222 5.12 23.99 -14.36
C LEU A 222 5.45 23.68 -15.81
N ASN A 223 6.06 22.53 -16.08
CA ASN A 223 6.41 22.12 -17.44
C ASN A 223 5.27 21.38 -18.16
N ASN A 224 4.05 21.35 -17.62
CA ASN A 224 2.88 20.64 -18.17
C ASN A 224 3.14 19.15 -18.46
N LEU A 225 4.01 18.51 -17.69
CA LEU A 225 4.40 17.10 -17.87
C LEU A 225 3.54 16.15 -17.04
N LEU A 226 2.88 16.65 -15.99
CA LEU A 226 2.03 15.86 -15.12
C LEU A 226 0.75 15.41 -15.83
N TYR A 227 0.52 14.11 -15.79
CA TYR A 227 -0.78 13.51 -16.11
C TYR A 227 -1.73 13.66 -14.90
N ILE A 228 -2.03 14.88 -14.49
CA ILE A 228 -3.10 15.11 -13.52
C ILE A 228 -4.39 15.23 -14.34
N SER A 229 -5.18 14.15 -14.34
CA SER A 229 -6.59 14.31 -14.64
C SER A 229 -7.12 15.28 -13.58
N LYS A 230 -7.61 16.44 -14.02
CA LYS A 230 -8.27 17.40 -13.11
C LYS A 230 -9.25 16.60 -12.28
N SER A 231 -9.14 16.69 -10.96
CA SER A 231 -10.03 15.98 -10.06
C SER A 231 -11.48 16.23 -10.50
N GLN A 232 -12.15 15.21 -11.02
CA GLN A 232 -13.56 15.28 -11.39
C GLN A 232 -14.46 15.20 -10.14
N MET A 233 -13.86 15.21 -8.95
CA MET A 233 -14.59 15.13 -7.68
C MET A 233 -15.68 16.19 -7.57
N ILE A 234 -15.42 17.42 -8.05
CA ILE A 234 -16.39 18.52 -8.02
C ILE A 234 -17.53 18.27 -9.00
N ASN A 235 -17.25 17.61 -10.13
CA ASN A 235 -18.22 17.37 -11.19
C ASN A 235 -19.07 16.12 -10.94
N ASP A 236 -18.59 15.17 -10.14
CA ASP A 236 -19.31 13.93 -9.85
C ASP A 236 -19.12 13.48 -8.38
N PRO A 237 -19.63 14.27 -7.41
CA PRO A 237 -19.44 13.97 -5.99
C PRO A 237 -20.12 12.68 -5.54
N VAL A 238 -21.19 12.26 -6.22
CA VAL A 238 -21.93 11.02 -5.89
C VAL A 238 -21.06 9.80 -6.20
N ASN A 239 -20.41 9.80 -7.36
CA ASN A 239 -19.51 8.71 -7.74
C ASN A 239 -18.31 8.62 -6.76
N TYR A 240 -17.71 9.75 -6.39
CA TYR A 240 -16.63 9.75 -5.39
C TYR A 240 -17.08 9.26 -4.01
N LEU A 241 -18.27 9.65 -3.57
CA LEU A 241 -18.85 9.15 -2.32
C LEU A 241 -19.10 7.63 -2.37
N SER A 242 -19.64 7.13 -3.49
CA SER A 242 -19.87 5.70 -3.64
C SER A 242 -18.58 4.90 -3.63
N ILE A 243 -17.53 5.39 -4.29
CA ILE A 243 -16.22 4.77 -4.29
C ILE A 243 -15.58 4.78 -2.91
N PHE A 244 -15.72 5.88 -2.16
CA PHE A 244 -15.29 5.95 -0.77
C PHE A 244 -15.98 4.85 0.07
N ILE A 245 -17.30 4.76 -0.02
CA ILE A 245 -18.07 3.75 0.73
C ILE A 245 -17.70 2.35 0.27
N TYR A 246 -17.70 2.09 -1.03
CA TYR A 246 -17.44 0.79 -1.62
C TYR A 246 -16.01 0.31 -1.39
N ASN A 247 -15.01 1.06 -1.88
CA ASN A 247 -13.62 0.60 -1.89
C ASN A 247 -12.92 0.77 -0.55
N TYR A 248 -13.26 1.81 0.24
CA TYR A 248 -12.50 2.14 1.43
C TYR A 248 -13.17 1.71 2.73
N LEU A 249 -14.51 1.56 2.74
CA LEU A 249 -15.24 1.14 3.94
C LEU A 249 -15.78 -0.29 3.87
N ILE A 250 -16.37 -0.71 2.76
CA ILE A 250 -17.06 -2.02 2.66
C ILE A 250 -16.12 -3.13 2.20
N LYS A 251 -15.41 -2.91 1.08
CA LYS A 251 -14.54 -3.89 0.46
C LYS A 251 -13.48 -4.49 1.40
N PRO A 252 -12.84 -3.74 2.30
CA PRO A 252 -11.86 -4.30 3.23
C PRO A 252 -12.39 -5.44 4.11
N PHE A 253 -13.70 -5.45 4.38
CA PHE A 253 -14.33 -6.48 5.21
C PHE A 253 -15.00 -7.59 4.40
N PHE A 254 -15.70 -7.23 3.33
CA PHE A 254 -16.61 -8.13 2.63
C PHE A 254 -16.10 -8.59 1.27
N GLY A 255 -14.91 -8.10 0.85
CA GLY A 255 -14.32 -8.48 -0.42
C GLY A 255 -14.96 -7.79 -1.63
N ARG A 256 -14.45 -8.13 -2.80
CA ARG A 256 -14.79 -7.44 -4.04
C ARG A 256 -16.20 -7.71 -4.52
N GLU A 257 -16.65 -8.97 -4.51
CA GLU A 257 -17.94 -9.34 -5.10
C GLU A 257 -19.12 -8.78 -4.33
N LEU A 258 -19.12 -9.00 -3.00
CA LEU A 258 -20.21 -8.52 -2.15
C LEU A 258 -20.26 -7.00 -2.11
N SER A 259 -19.09 -6.37 -2.11
CA SER A 259 -19.02 -4.90 -2.15
C SER A 259 -19.56 -4.34 -3.46
N TYR A 260 -19.31 -4.99 -4.59
CA TYR A 260 -19.85 -4.59 -5.88
C TYR A 260 -21.39 -4.62 -5.89
N TYR A 261 -21.95 -5.69 -5.34
CA TYR A 261 -23.40 -5.81 -5.16
C TYR A 261 -23.98 -4.68 -4.28
N PHE A 262 -23.32 -4.36 -3.18
CA PHE A 262 -23.73 -3.22 -2.33
C PHE A 262 -23.63 -1.87 -3.06
N SER A 263 -22.63 -1.70 -3.92
CA SER A 263 -22.50 -0.50 -4.74
C SER A 263 -23.69 -0.33 -5.69
N ASP A 264 -24.05 -1.38 -6.42
CA ASP A 264 -25.18 -1.35 -7.36
C ASP A 264 -26.50 -1.06 -6.64
N VAL A 265 -26.74 -1.72 -5.50
CA VAL A 265 -27.91 -1.46 -4.67
C VAL A 265 -27.91 0.00 -4.19
N PHE A 266 -26.77 0.52 -3.71
CA PHE A 266 -26.63 1.90 -3.23
C PHE A 266 -26.92 2.93 -4.34
N PHE A 267 -26.41 2.73 -5.56
CA PHE A 267 -26.73 3.60 -6.70
C PHE A 267 -28.21 3.57 -7.05
N THR A 268 -28.81 2.40 -7.10
CA THR A 268 -30.26 2.26 -7.34
C THR A 268 -31.08 2.99 -6.29
N PHE A 269 -30.59 3.01 -5.02
CA PHE A 269 -31.23 3.78 -3.95
C PHE A 269 -31.08 5.30 -4.14
N LEU A 270 -29.93 5.79 -4.62
CA LEU A 270 -29.70 7.22 -4.85
C LEU A 270 -30.51 7.75 -6.03
N GLU A 271 -30.73 6.96 -7.07
CA GLU A 271 -31.56 7.33 -8.22
C GLU A 271 -33.04 7.50 -7.85
N LYS A 272 -33.52 6.76 -6.85
CA LYS A 272 -34.91 6.83 -6.37
C LYS A 272 -35.05 7.81 -5.21
N LYS A 273 -35.52 9.03 -5.49
CA LYS A 273 -35.64 10.13 -4.49
C LYS A 273 -36.32 9.75 -3.17
N HIS A 274 -37.29 8.84 -3.18
CA HIS A 274 -37.98 8.38 -1.96
C HIS A 274 -37.10 7.49 -1.07
N LEU A 275 -36.05 6.90 -1.60
CA LEU A 275 -35.13 6.07 -0.83
C LEU A 275 -34.05 6.90 -0.11
N ILE A 276 -33.89 8.17 -0.46
CA ILE A 276 -33.00 9.09 0.28
C ILE A 276 -33.40 9.19 1.74
N PHE A 277 -34.70 9.14 2.04
CA PHE A 277 -35.19 9.14 3.44
C PHE A 277 -34.72 7.91 4.22
N ILE A 278 -34.66 6.74 3.58
CA ILE A 278 -34.15 5.50 4.21
C ILE A 278 -32.66 5.66 4.50
N LEU A 279 -31.89 6.21 3.57
CA LEU A 279 -30.47 6.49 3.76
C LEU A 279 -30.25 7.49 4.91
N LEU A 280 -31.00 8.57 4.95
CA LEU A 280 -30.94 9.54 6.04
C LEU A 280 -31.29 8.90 7.38
N PHE A 281 -32.36 8.09 7.43
CA PHE A 281 -32.73 7.34 8.63
C PHE A 281 -31.60 6.42 9.11
N PHE A 282 -30.93 5.72 8.17
CA PHE A 282 -29.79 4.86 8.49
C PHE A 282 -28.60 5.65 9.02
N ILE A 283 -28.29 6.81 8.42
CA ILE A 283 -27.24 7.71 8.89
C ILE A 283 -27.55 8.24 10.29
N PHE A 284 -28.79 8.70 10.53
CA PHE A 284 -29.22 9.15 11.86
C PHE A 284 -29.14 8.04 12.90
N SER A 285 -29.58 6.84 12.56
CA SER A 285 -29.48 5.66 13.44
C SER A 285 -28.05 5.32 13.79
N LEU A 286 -27.13 5.40 12.81
CA LEU A 286 -25.71 5.20 13.02
C LEU A 286 -25.10 6.27 13.93
N ILE A 287 -25.40 7.54 13.70
CA ILE A 287 -24.95 8.67 14.53
C ILE A 287 -25.48 8.49 15.97
N PHE A 288 -26.77 8.19 16.13
CA PHE A 288 -27.37 7.93 17.44
C PHE A 288 -26.68 6.75 18.17
N PHE A 289 -26.43 5.66 17.44
CA PHE A 289 -25.70 4.52 17.97
C PHE A 289 -24.28 4.90 18.40
N LEU A 290 -23.54 5.66 17.61
CA LEU A 290 -22.19 6.13 17.93
C LEU A 290 -22.20 7.01 19.20
N ILE A 291 -23.18 7.92 19.34
CA ILE A 291 -23.34 8.75 20.54
C ILE A 291 -23.63 7.86 21.77
N LYS A 292 -24.62 6.99 21.67
CA LYS A 292 -25.05 6.11 22.77
C LYS A 292 -23.98 5.05 23.14
N SER A 293 -23.15 4.66 22.19
CA SER A 293 -22.06 3.70 22.40
C SER A 293 -20.92 4.24 23.26
N GLY A 294 -20.82 5.55 23.43
CA GLY A 294 -19.67 6.20 24.08
C GLY A 294 -18.47 6.38 23.15
N PHE A 295 -18.67 6.24 21.84
CA PHE A 295 -17.61 6.39 20.81
C PHE A 295 -17.00 7.80 20.84
N LEU A 296 -17.80 8.84 21.02
CA LEU A 296 -17.33 10.22 21.11
C LEU A 296 -16.42 10.45 22.32
N ASN A 297 -16.75 9.83 23.46
CA ASN A 297 -15.90 9.90 24.66
C ASN A 297 -14.58 9.13 24.45
N PHE A 298 -14.63 7.98 23.79
CA PHE A 298 -13.43 7.23 23.40
C PHE A 298 -12.57 8.05 22.44
N LEU A 299 -13.17 8.62 21.40
CA LEU A 299 -12.51 9.53 20.46
C LEU A 299 -11.86 10.72 21.18
N LYS A 300 -12.55 11.33 22.14
CA LYS A 300 -12.03 12.48 22.90
C LYS A 300 -10.81 12.13 23.75
N ASN A 301 -10.74 10.92 24.29
CA ASN A 301 -9.74 10.53 25.31
C ASN A 301 -8.56 9.75 24.74
N ASP A 302 -8.74 8.97 23.68
CA ASP A 302 -7.68 8.12 23.11
C ASP A 302 -6.88 8.88 22.04
N LYS A 303 -5.66 9.28 22.41
CA LYS A 303 -4.73 10.03 21.54
C LYS A 303 -4.29 9.20 20.33
N ILE A 304 -4.12 7.88 20.50
CA ILE A 304 -3.66 6.99 19.41
C ILE A 304 -4.77 6.85 18.38
N PHE A 305 -5.99 6.64 18.82
CA PHE A 305 -7.15 6.53 17.94
C PHE A 305 -7.40 7.81 17.14
N LYS A 306 -7.26 9.00 17.79
CA LYS A 306 -7.31 10.29 17.07
C LYS A 306 -6.26 10.37 15.97
N SER A 307 -5.03 10.00 16.30
CA SER A 307 -3.92 9.99 15.34
C SER A 307 -4.20 9.04 14.18
N LEU A 308 -4.71 7.83 14.45
CA LEU A 308 -5.08 6.85 13.42
C LEU A 308 -6.16 7.39 12.46
N ILE A 309 -7.22 8.01 12.99
CA ILE A 309 -8.26 8.65 12.18
C ILE A 309 -7.69 9.79 11.35
N ALA A 310 -6.86 10.64 11.95
CA ALA A 310 -6.27 11.78 11.25
C ALA A 310 -5.36 11.32 10.10
N VAL A 311 -4.52 10.28 10.29
CA VAL A 311 -3.71 9.67 9.22
C VAL A 311 -4.61 9.12 8.13
N TYR A 312 -5.67 8.38 8.49
CA TYR A 312 -6.61 7.81 7.52
C TYR A 312 -7.27 8.90 6.66
N LEU A 313 -7.82 9.93 7.29
CA LEU A 313 -8.50 11.03 6.58
C LEU A 313 -7.54 11.83 5.69
N SER A 314 -6.31 12.10 6.17
CA SER A 314 -5.28 12.77 5.38
C SER A 314 -4.88 11.96 4.15
N LEU A 315 -4.73 10.64 4.31
CA LEU A 315 -4.41 9.75 3.20
C LEU A 315 -5.54 9.71 2.16
N VAL A 316 -6.80 9.53 2.60
CA VAL A 316 -7.97 9.53 1.71
C VAL A 316 -8.07 10.84 0.95
N PHE A 317 -7.89 11.97 1.63
CA PHE A 317 -7.94 13.30 1.00
C PHE A 317 -6.87 13.43 -0.10
N ILE A 318 -5.62 13.07 0.20
CA ILE A 318 -4.53 13.20 -0.76
C ILE A 318 -4.72 12.25 -1.95
N ILE A 319 -5.22 11.03 -1.74
CA ILE A 319 -5.52 10.10 -2.83
C ILE A 319 -6.64 10.67 -3.72
N PHE A 320 -7.68 11.25 -3.17
CA PHE A 320 -8.76 11.84 -3.96
C PHE A 320 -8.32 13.05 -4.78
N VAL A 321 -7.35 13.81 -4.27
CA VAL A 321 -6.81 14.99 -4.98
C VAL A 321 -5.73 14.60 -6.01
N GLY A 322 -4.94 13.56 -5.73
CA GLY A 322 -3.71 13.26 -6.47
C GLY A 322 -3.76 12.01 -7.35
N ALA A 323 -4.84 11.23 -7.36
CA ALA A 323 -4.89 10.03 -8.18
C ALA A 323 -5.08 10.35 -9.68
N ASP A 324 -4.27 9.71 -10.53
CA ASP A 324 -4.35 9.87 -11.99
C ASP A 324 -5.67 9.33 -12.56
N ASN A 325 -6.22 8.28 -11.95
CA ASN A 325 -7.50 7.70 -12.34
C ASN A 325 -8.62 8.33 -11.53
N SER A 326 -9.55 8.91 -12.22
CA SER A 326 -10.79 9.39 -11.63
C SER A 326 -11.91 8.40 -11.98
N PRO A 327 -12.49 7.78 -10.97
CA PRO A 327 -12.24 7.86 -9.53
C PRO A 327 -11.14 6.89 -9.04
N PRO A 328 -10.48 7.15 -7.89
CA PRO A 328 -9.34 6.39 -7.40
C PRO A 328 -9.73 4.99 -6.91
N THR A 329 -9.50 4.00 -7.76
CA THR A 329 -9.77 2.57 -7.52
C THR A 329 -8.48 1.74 -7.63
N GLY A 330 -8.55 0.41 -7.57
CA GLY A 330 -7.41 -0.48 -7.72
C GLY A 330 -6.34 -0.26 -6.65
N ARG A 331 -5.10 0.02 -7.06
CA ARG A 331 -3.96 0.25 -6.17
C ARG A 331 -4.16 1.42 -5.19
N TYR A 332 -4.90 2.44 -5.59
CA TYR A 332 -5.16 3.60 -4.73
C TYR A 332 -6.06 3.29 -3.53
N ALA A 333 -6.89 2.25 -3.62
CA ALA A 333 -7.75 1.81 -2.52
C ALA A 333 -7.03 0.95 -1.47
N VAL A 334 -5.81 0.51 -1.73
CA VAL A 334 -5.08 -0.43 -0.86
C VAL A 334 -4.79 0.20 0.50
N LEU A 335 -4.13 1.35 0.52
CA LEU A 335 -3.73 2.00 1.77
C LEU A 335 -4.93 2.43 2.62
N PRO A 336 -5.96 3.12 2.08
CA PRO A 336 -7.17 3.41 2.86
C PRO A 336 -7.84 2.14 3.40
N GLY A 337 -7.94 1.10 2.58
CA GLY A 337 -8.52 -0.17 2.99
C GLY A 337 -7.74 -0.87 4.10
N LEU A 338 -6.41 -0.82 4.09
CA LEU A 338 -5.58 -1.36 5.17
C LEU A 338 -5.68 -0.52 6.44
N LEU A 339 -5.69 0.82 6.32
CA LEU A 339 -5.79 1.69 7.50
C LEU A 339 -7.15 1.58 8.19
N ILE A 340 -8.26 1.42 7.46
CA ILE A 340 -9.58 1.20 8.11
C ILE A 340 -9.60 -0.13 8.85
N LEU A 341 -8.95 -1.18 8.33
CA LEU A 341 -8.80 -2.45 9.04
C LEU A 341 -7.97 -2.29 10.33
N VAL A 342 -6.88 -1.52 10.29
CA VAL A 342 -6.08 -1.21 11.48
C VAL A 342 -6.90 -0.41 12.51
N LEU A 343 -7.71 0.55 12.06
CA LEU A 343 -8.62 1.32 12.92
C LEU A 343 -9.64 0.41 13.63
N VAL A 344 -10.33 -0.45 12.88
CA VAL A 344 -11.32 -1.39 13.42
C VAL A 344 -10.64 -2.40 14.34
N TYR A 345 -9.47 -2.89 13.96
CA TYR A 345 -8.67 -3.78 14.79
C TYR A 345 -8.27 -3.10 16.11
N TYR A 346 -7.75 -1.87 16.08
CA TYR A 346 -7.41 -1.10 17.29
C TYR A 346 -8.61 -0.93 18.23
N LEU A 347 -9.76 -0.55 17.67
CA LEU A 347 -11.02 -0.46 18.44
C LEU A 347 -11.45 -1.81 19.02
N SER A 348 -11.26 -2.90 18.29
CA SER A 348 -11.63 -4.25 18.75
C SER A 348 -10.89 -4.71 20.02
N ILE A 349 -9.72 -4.09 20.26
CA ILE A 349 -8.88 -4.37 21.44
C ILE A 349 -9.18 -3.37 22.57
N ASN A 350 -9.25 -2.07 22.25
CA ASN A 350 -9.14 -0.99 23.22
C ASN A 350 -10.49 -0.33 23.57
N PHE A 351 -11.57 -0.60 22.81
CA PHE A 351 -12.85 0.06 23.07
C PHE A 351 -13.44 -0.34 24.43
N THR A 352 -14.12 0.58 25.11
CA THR A 352 -14.58 0.38 26.50
C THR A 352 -15.68 -0.67 26.63
N LYS A 353 -16.68 -0.64 25.74
CA LYS A 353 -17.85 -1.55 25.82
C LYS A 353 -17.55 -2.92 25.23
N LYS A 354 -17.70 -3.97 26.03
CA LYS A 354 -17.35 -5.36 25.70
C LYS A 354 -18.12 -5.89 24.47
N TYR A 355 -19.41 -5.61 24.35
CA TYR A 355 -20.23 -6.07 23.22
C TYR A 355 -19.76 -5.47 21.88
N ILE A 356 -19.37 -4.19 21.87
CA ILE A 356 -18.84 -3.53 20.66
C ILE A 356 -17.51 -4.17 20.26
N ARG A 357 -16.63 -4.47 21.24
CA ARG A 357 -15.38 -5.18 20.95
C ARG A 357 -15.62 -6.55 20.28
N TYR A 358 -16.65 -7.28 20.68
CA TYR A 358 -16.96 -8.56 20.03
C TYR A 358 -17.44 -8.37 18.59
N VAL A 359 -18.32 -7.38 18.34
CA VAL A 359 -18.76 -7.07 16.98
C VAL A 359 -17.56 -6.68 16.09
N LEU A 360 -16.67 -5.82 16.58
CA LEU A 360 -15.48 -5.39 15.84
C LEU A 360 -14.50 -6.56 15.60
N LYS A 361 -14.30 -7.46 16.57
CA LYS A 361 -13.51 -8.69 16.38
C LYS A 361 -14.13 -9.60 15.33
N PHE A 362 -15.44 -9.70 15.29
CA PHE A 362 -16.16 -10.47 14.27
C PHE A 362 -15.94 -9.86 12.87
N LEU A 363 -15.99 -8.53 12.71
CA LEU A 363 -15.66 -7.86 11.46
C LEU A 363 -14.20 -8.12 11.03
N VAL A 364 -13.25 -8.07 11.96
CA VAL A 364 -11.85 -8.44 11.71
C VAL A 364 -11.74 -9.89 11.23
N LEU A 365 -12.46 -10.81 11.86
CA LEU A 365 -12.47 -12.22 11.45
C LEU A 365 -13.05 -12.39 10.05
N ILE A 366 -14.16 -11.73 9.73
CA ILE A 366 -14.74 -11.71 8.37
C ILE A 366 -13.69 -11.25 7.36
N SER A 367 -13.03 -10.11 7.64
CA SER A 367 -12.00 -9.57 6.74
C SER A 367 -10.86 -10.56 6.51
N LEU A 368 -10.41 -11.28 7.54
CA LEU A 368 -9.36 -12.30 7.41
C LEU A 368 -9.83 -13.51 6.59
N VAL A 369 -11.06 -13.99 6.81
CA VAL A 369 -11.61 -15.14 6.07
C VAL A 369 -11.81 -14.80 4.60
N VAL A 370 -12.43 -13.67 4.31
CA VAL A 370 -12.68 -13.21 2.94
C VAL A 370 -11.34 -12.87 2.26
N GLY A 371 -10.43 -12.22 2.99
CA GLY A 371 -9.10 -11.90 2.49
C GLY A 371 -8.31 -13.16 2.13
N ALA A 372 -8.30 -14.18 3.00
CA ALA A 372 -7.64 -15.46 2.71
C ALA A 372 -8.26 -16.16 1.49
N TYR A 373 -9.57 -16.07 1.32
CA TYR A 373 -10.26 -16.60 0.15
C TYR A 373 -9.83 -15.89 -1.15
N GLU A 374 -9.74 -14.56 -1.15
CA GLU A 374 -9.31 -13.78 -2.31
C GLU A 374 -7.79 -13.87 -2.56
N PHE A 375 -7.01 -14.13 -1.51
CA PHE A 375 -5.54 -14.22 -1.58
C PHE A 375 -5.04 -15.52 -2.21
N ARG A 376 -5.84 -16.57 -2.22
CA ARG A 376 -5.44 -17.90 -2.72
C ARG A 376 -5.03 -17.89 -4.20
N PRO A 377 -4.09 -18.78 -4.64
CA PRO A 377 -3.48 -18.78 -5.97
C PRO A 377 -4.49 -18.87 -7.14
N HIS A 378 -5.55 -19.62 -7.00
CA HIS A 378 -6.54 -19.88 -8.06
C HIS A 378 -7.79 -19.00 -7.98
N SER A 379 -7.75 -17.93 -7.18
CA SER A 379 -8.85 -16.98 -7.20
C SER A 379 -8.91 -16.28 -8.56
N LYS A 380 -10.12 -16.01 -9.07
CA LYS A 380 -10.30 -15.24 -10.32
C LYS A 380 -9.62 -13.84 -10.26
N TYR A 381 -9.27 -13.37 -9.08
CA TYR A 381 -8.56 -12.11 -8.86
C TYR A 381 -7.06 -12.20 -9.13
N ILE A 382 -6.48 -13.42 -9.03
CA ILE A 382 -5.05 -13.67 -9.27
C ILE A 382 -4.79 -14.07 -10.73
N LYS A 383 -5.82 -14.37 -11.53
CA LYS A 383 -5.66 -14.57 -12.98
C LYS A 383 -4.88 -13.44 -13.66
N TYR A 384 -4.91 -12.27 -13.07
CA TYR A 384 -4.09 -11.13 -13.50
C TYR A 384 -2.59 -11.39 -13.30
N LEU A 385 -2.16 -12.12 -12.29
CA LEU A 385 -0.77 -12.50 -12.03
C LEU A 385 -0.37 -13.79 -12.76
N ASP A 386 -1.30 -14.72 -12.95
CA ASP A 386 -1.13 -16.04 -13.60
C ASP A 386 -1.69 -16.09 -15.03
N CYS A 387 -1.40 -15.07 -15.79
CA CYS A 387 -1.84 -15.02 -17.18
C CYS A 387 -1.05 -16.03 -18.03
N ILE A 388 -1.72 -17.11 -18.43
CA ILE A 388 -1.12 -18.18 -19.27
C ILE A 388 -0.69 -17.64 -20.65
N ASN A 389 -1.44 -16.68 -21.19
CA ASN A 389 -1.17 -16.06 -22.50
C ASN A 389 -0.32 -14.78 -22.41
N CYS A 390 0.25 -14.47 -21.24
CA CYS A 390 1.14 -13.32 -21.11
C CYS A 390 2.50 -13.62 -21.71
N PRO A 391 3.19 -12.61 -22.23
CA PRO A 391 4.52 -12.79 -22.80
C PRO A 391 5.45 -13.40 -21.76
N ASN A 392 6.15 -14.45 -22.15
CA ASN A 392 7.26 -14.98 -21.35
C ASN A 392 8.47 -14.09 -21.58
N TRP A 393 9.03 -13.53 -20.51
CA TRP A 393 10.15 -12.59 -20.60
C TRP A 393 11.34 -13.16 -21.37
N LYS A 394 11.73 -14.42 -21.11
CA LYS A 394 12.86 -15.06 -21.79
C LYS A 394 12.66 -15.14 -23.30
N ASN A 395 11.44 -15.48 -23.74
CA ASN A 395 11.11 -15.55 -25.16
C ASN A 395 11.08 -14.17 -25.81
N GLU A 396 10.64 -13.16 -25.11
CA GLU A 396 10.61 -11.78 -25.62
C GLU A 396 12.02 -11.19 -25.76
N ILE A 397 12.91 -11.46 -24.79
CA ILE A 397 14.33 -11.08 -24.88
C ILE A 397 15.04 -11.82 -26.01
N TYR A 398 14.80 -13.13 -26.20
CA TYR A 398 15.36 -13.87 -27.32
C TYR A 398 14.94 -13.26 -28.69
N LYS A 399 13.70 -12.81 -28.86
CA LYS A 399 13.25 -12.12 -30.08
C LYS A 399 13.97 -10.78 -30.26
N TRP A 400 14.19 -10.07 -29.17
CA TRP A 400 14.92 -8.79 -29.21
C TRP A 400 16.40 -8.99 -29.56
N GLU A 401 17.06 -10.01 -29.05
CA GLU A 401 18.42 -10.35 -29.44
C GLU A 401 18.57 -10.72 -30.92
N LEU A 402 17.54 -11.36 -31.50
CA LEU A 402 17.48 -11.62 -32.95
C LEU A 402 17.22 -10.37 -33.79
N ASN A 403 16.54 -9.40 -33.23
CA ASN A 403 16.19 -8.14 -33.88
C ASN A 403 16.10 -7.02 -32.86
N SER A 404 17.15 -6.21 -32.76
CA SER A 404 17.24 -5.09 -31.78
C SER A 404 16.11 -4.04 -31.91
N LYS A 405 15.40 -4.02 -33.03
CA LYS A 405 14.22 -3.17 -33.25
C LYS A 405 12.90 -3.84 -32.79
N TYR A 406 12.97 -5.04 -32.23
CA TYR A 406 11.79 -5.75 -31.72
C TYR A 406 11.24 -5.04 -30.49
N ASP A 407 9.93 -4.79 -30.53
CA ASP A 407 9.20 -4.15 -29.43
C ASP A 407 8.83 -5.21 -28.38
N ILE A 408 9.59 -5.28 -27.30
CA ILE A 408 9.50 -6.28 -26.25
C ILE A 408 8.14 -6.14 -25.57
N LYS A 409 7.35 -7.19 -25.61
CA LYS A 409 6.06 -7.22 -24.93
C LYS A 409 6.28 -7.48 -23.44
N ILE A 410 5.73 -6.58 -22.61
CA ILE A 410 5.78 -6.70 -21.16
C ILE A 410 4.38 -6.84 -20.59
N TRP A 411 4.27 -7.21 -19.34
CA TRP A 411 3.00 -7.47 -18.69
C TRP A 411 2.34 -6.14 -18.20
N PRO A 412 1.03 -5.94 -18.38
CA PRO A 412 0.06 -6.70 -19.17
C PRO A 412 0.20 -6.43 -20.68
N TYR A 413 0.49 -7.48 -21.46
CA TYR A 413 0.96 -7.45 -22.86
C TYR A 413 0.10 -6.66 -23.85
N TYR A 414 -1.19 -6.58 -23.65
CA TYR A 414 -2.11 -5.92 -24.57
C TYR A 414 -2.08 -4.38 -24.47
N LYS A 415 -1.28 -3.83 -23.55
CA LYS A 415 -1.21 -2.37 -23.32
C LYS A 415 0.21 -1.81 -23.21
N LYS A 416 1.21 -2.66 -23.08
CA LYS A 416 2.57 -2.22 -22.68
C LYS A 416 3.64 -2.95 -23.47
N ASN A 417 4.43 -2.17 -24.21
CA ASN A 417 5.61 -2.64 -24.92
C ASN A 417 6.81 -1.80 -24.51
N MET A 418 8.02 -2.32 -24.74
CA MET A 418 9.26 -1.67 -24.41
C MET A 418 10.26 -1.88 -25.54
N LEU A 419 10.75 -0.80 -26.13
CA LEU A 419 11.90 -0.80 -27.04
C LEU A 419 13.15 -0.53 -26.20
N LEU A 420 14.11 -1.46 -26.22
CA LEU A 420 15.43 -1.27 -25.62
C LEU A 420 16.45 -0.90 -26.69
N ASN A 421 17.23 0.12 -26.45
CA ASN A 421 18.39 0.45 -27.25
C ASN A 421 19.63 -0.23 -26.67
N GLU A 422 20.54 -0.70 -27.51
CA GLU A 422 21.83 -1.22 -27.04
C GLU A 422 22.55 -0.13 -26.24
N LYS A 423 23.23 -0.55 -25.17
CA LYS A 423 24.02 0.36 -24.34
C LYS A 423 25.17 0.89 -25.20
N ASN A 424 25.19 2.21 -25.46
CA ASN A 424 26.30 2.90 -26.09
C ASN A 424 27.59 2.79 -25.28
#